data_3d73b185b22d611019788afc4a485a49
#
_entry.id   3d73b185b22d611019788afc4a485a49
#
_cell.length_a   1.000
_cell.length_b   1.000
_cell.length_c   1.000
_cell.angle_alpha   90.00
_cell.angle_beta   90.00
_cell.angle_gamma   90.00
#
_symmetry.space_group_name_H-M   'P 1'
#
loop_
_entity.id
_entity.type
_entity.pdbx_description
1 polymer ?
#
loop_
_entity_poly.entity_id
_entity_poly.type
_entity_poly.pdbx_seq_one_letter_code
_entity_poly.pdbx_strand_id
1 'polypeptide(L)'
;MQNFRSYEEKTVGFSKDINLILGENGGGKSNLIEAIYFLSSGKSFRASSLSQMIEWNKSFTSVRGVVGDLNLEAQLIKNTEGVGNSRRFLINKVLKTRAKYLGNFRCVLFDPEDIRLVSGSPTRRRDFLDAIFTSSEWTYASALSQYNRALKHRNELLDLIFEGKAQATELFYWNQSLTKNADIINKFRREFIDLTNDFFARHDDPEIQKLSIKYSPSVITAEKMQNEEKIDIRTGYTRYGPHRDDFEVWSQNFKNSDQNMANWGSRGQQRLAVLAIRLAQIHYLMERYKETPVLLLDDIFSELDENHRKLVVEICQKHQTIFTSAENEALIYLPNAQIVKI
;
A
#
# COMPACT_ATOMS: atom_id res chain seq x y z
N MET A 1 -16.11 11.22 10.53
CA MET A 1 -15.58 10.05 11.24
C MET A 1 -16.06 10.04 12.67
N GLN A 2 -16.21 8.87 13.24
CA GLN A 2 -16.70 8.64 14.60
C GLN A 2 -15.84 7.58 15.28
N ASN A 3 -15.43 7.84 16.54
CA ASN A 3 -14.59 6.97 17.37
C ASN A 3 -13.30 6.51 16.66
N PHE A 4 -12.64 7.40 15.95
CA PHE A 4 -11.43 7.09 15.16
C PHE A 4 -10.18 7.68 15.82
N ARG A 5 -9.29 6.84 16.32
CA ARG A 5 -8.05 7.28 16.99
C ARG A 5 -8.35 8.26 18.15
N SER A 6 -7.92 9.51 17.99
CA SER A 6 -8.15 10.61 18.96
C SER A 6 -9.45 11.38 18.73
N TYR A 7 -10.24 11.02 17.73
CA TYR A 7 -11.44 11.73 17.37
C TYR A 7 -12.70 10.96 17.81
N GLU A 8 -13.43 11.51 18.78
CA GLU A 8 -14.76 11.00 19.13
C GLU A 8 -15.75 11.25 17.97
N GLU A 9 -15.80 12.50 17.47
CA GLU A 9 -16.52 12.85 16.27
C GLU A 9 -15.83 14.02 15.55
N LYS A 10 -15.66 13.92 14.24
CA LYS A 10 -15.09 14.99 13.42
C LYS A 10 -15.66 14.94 12.01
N THR A 11 -16.09 16.10 11.53
CA THR A 11 -16.48 16.31 10.12
C THR A 11 -15.55 17.33 9.50
N VAL A 12 -15.06 17.05 8.30
CA VAL A 12 -14.14 17.93 7.55
C VAL A 12 -14.61 17.98 6.11
N GLY A 13 -14.71 19.20 5.56
CA GLY A 13 -14.98 19.43 4.14
C GLY A 13 -13.66 19.71 3.40
N PHE A 14 -13.48 19.07 2.25
CA PHE A 14 -12.33 19.27 1.38
C PHE A 14 -12.74 19.88 0.05
N SER A 15 -11.94 20.82 -0.46
CA SER A 15 -12.06 21.33 -1.84
C SER A 15 -11.63 20.26 -2.84
N LYS A 16 -11.95 20.49 -4.12
CA LYS A 16 -11.50 19.61 -5.22
C LYS A 16 -10.01 19.76 -5.55
N ASP A 17 -9.39 20.81 -5.03
CA ASP A 17 -8.01 21.16 -5.28
C ASP A 17 -7.12 20.75 -4.09
N ILE A 18 -6.22 21.63 -3.67
CA ILE A 18 -5.27 21.39 -2.60
C ILE A 18 -5.89 21.79 -1.25
N ASN A 19 -5.82 20.90 -0.28
CA ASN A 19 -6.27 21.08 1.09
C ASN A 19 -5.11 20.91 2.04
N LEU A 20 -4.82 21.91 2.85
CA LEU A 20 -3.76 21.91 3.83
C LEU A 20 -4.31 21.78 5.25
N ILE A 21 -4.04 20.67 5.89
CA ILE A 21 -4.39 20.41 7.30
C ILE A 21 -3.25 20.96 8.16
N LEU A 22 -3.54 22.01 8.91
CA LEU A 22 -2.61 22.63 9.84
C LEU A 22 -3.00 22.32 11.29
N GLY A 23 -2.01 22.06 12.11
CA GLY A 23 -2.16 21.84 13.54
C GLY A 23 -0.84 21.48 14.19
N GLU A 24 -0.76 21.52 15.50
CA GLU A 24 0.44 21.15 16.26
C GLU A 24 0.82 19.67 16.07
N ASN A 25 2.07 19.33 16.39
CA ASN A 25 2.49 17.94 16.42
C ASN A 25 1.68 17.18 17.50
N GLY A 26 1.16 16.02 17.14
CA GLY A 26 0.24 15.28 18.01
C GLY A 26 -1.23 15.71 17.92
N GLY A 27 -1.59 16.79 17.21
CA GLY A 27 -2.97 17.31 17.06
C GLY A 27 -3.91 16.43 16.25
N GLY A 28 -3.44 15.28 15.70
CA GLY A 28 -4.30 14.34 14.98
C GLY A 28 -4.26 14.45 13.45
N LYS A 29 -3.40 15.28 12.86
CA LYS A 29 -3.27 15.44 11.40
C LYS A 29 -3.17 14.09 10.65
N SER A 30 -2.20 13.27 11.04
CA SER A 30 -2.00 11.94 10.46
C SER A 30 -3.16 10.98 10.74
N ASN A 31 -3.93 11.18 11.83
CA ASN A 31 -5.13 10.39 12.10
C ASN A 31 -6.23 10.70 11.08
N LEU A 32 -6.33 11.95 10.62
CA LEU A 32 -7.27 12.33 9.56
C LEU A 32 -6.87 11.74 8.21
N ILE A 33 -5.58 11.80 7.84
CA ILE A 33 -5.04 11.10 6.64
C ILE A 33 -5.33 9.59 6.72
N GLU A 34 -5.09 8.98 7.89
CA GLU A 34 -5.35 7.55 8.11
C GLU A 34 -6.83 7.20 7.95
N ALA A 35 -7.74 8.07 8.42
CA ALA A 35 -9.18 7.87 8.24
C ALA A 35 -9.57 7.88 6.75
N ILE A 36 -9.04 8.81 5.97
CA ILE A 36 -9.29 8.89 4.52
C ILE A 36 -8.72 7.64 3.82
N TYR A 37 -7.49 7.24 4.17
CA TYR A 37 -6.88 6.02 3.65
C TYR A 37 -7.67 4.76 4.02
N PHE A 38 -8.20 4.70 5.26
CA PHE A 38 -9.08 3.61 5.70
C PHE A 38 -10.39 3.57 4.91
N LEU A 39 -10.98 4.72 4.61
CA LEU A 39 -12.17 4.82 3.76
C LEU A 39 -11.91 4.25 2.35
N SER A 40 -10.73 4.49 1.77
CA SER A 40 -10.34 4.00 0.46
C SER A 40 -10.06 2.48 0.45
N SER A 41 -9.27 1.98 1.39
CA SER A 41 -8.65 0.65 1.33
C SER A 41 -9.23 -0.37 2.32
N GLY A 42 -9.92 0.10 3.36
CA GLY A 42 -10.30 -0.70 4.53
C GLY A 42 -9.10 -1.16 5.35
N LYS A 43 -7.92 -0.50 5.22
CA LYS A 43 -6.68 -0.79 5.94
C LYS A 43 -6.12 0.46 6.59
N SER A 44 -5.23 0.28 7.56
CA SER A 44 -4.34 1.34 8.05
C SER A 44 -2.97 1.23 7.40
N PHE A 45 -2.27 2.33 7.23
CA PHE A 45 -0.86 2.35 6.83
C PHE A 45 0.10 2.41 8.03
N ARG A 46 -0.42 2.69 9.26
CA ARG A 46 0.37 2.87 10.48
C ARG A 46 0.09 1.81 11.54
N ALA A 47 -1.15 1.32 11.62
CA ALA A 47 -1.56 0.40 12.69
C ALA A 47 -1.04 -1.01 12.45
N SER A 48 -0.35 -1.58 13.42
CA SER A 48 0.03 -3.00 13.44
C SER A 48 -1.18 -3.91 13.68
N SER A 49 -2.23 -3.40 14.35
CA SER A 49 -3.52 -4.05 14.54
C SER A 49 -4.65 -3.08 14.21
N LEU A 50 -5.66 -3.54 13.50
CA LEU A 50 -6.81 -2.72 13.14
C LEU A 50 -7.53 -2.11 14.34
N SER A 51 -7.55 -2.81 15.49
CA SER A 51 -8.15 -2.30 16.73
C SER A 51 -7.54 -0.99 17.21
N GLN A 52 -6.31 -0.68 16.83
CA GLN A 52 -5.66 0.59 17.17
C GLN A 52 -6.30 1.81 16.48
N MET A 53 -7.11 1.61 15.43
CA MET A 53 -7.88 2.70 14.80
C MET A 53 -9.14 3.06 15.58
N ILE A 54 -9.61 2.16 16.45
CA ILE A 54 -10.78 2.42 17.31
C ILE A 54 -10.32 3.29 18.49
N GLU A 55 -11.06 4.35 18.77
CA GLU A 55 -10.83 5.20 19.93
C GLU A 55 -10.79 4.37 21.23
N TRP A 56 -9.98 4.81 22.18
CA TRP A 56 -9.84 4.10 23.47
C TRP A 56 -11.20 3.92 24.15
N ASN A 57 -11.45 2.73 24.71
CA ASN A 57 -12.70 2.34 25.37
C ASN A 57 -13.96 2.29 24.47
N LYS A 58 -13.83 2.43 23.16
CA LYS A 58 -14.96 2.21 22.23
C LYS A 58 -14.87 0.83 21.59
N SER A 59 -16.02 0.33 21.12
CA SER A 59 -16.13 -1.01 20.49
C SER A 59 -16.16 -0.95 18.97
N PHE A 60 -16.30 0.24 18.37
CA PHE A 60 -16.33 0.41 16.93
C PHE A 60 -15.81 1.77 16.52
N THR A 61 -15.44 1.87 15.25
CA THR A 61 -15.19 3.15 14.55
C THR A 61 -15.88 3.15 13.19
N SER A 62 -16.26 4.33 12.73
CA SER A 62 -16.84 4.54 11.40
C SER A 62 -16.22 5.76 10.74
N VAL A 63 -15.82 5.61 9.47
CA VAL A 63 -15.40 6.71 8.61
C VAL A 63 -16.36 6.79 7.43
N ARG A 64 -16.93 7.98 7.21
CA ARG A 64 -17.86 8.29 6.12
C ARG A 64 -17.29 9.38 5.25
N GLY A 65 -17.52 9.30 3.95
CA GLY A 65 -17.15 10.33 3.00
C GLY A 65 -18.07 10.37 1.80
N VAL A 66 -18.19 11.55 1.20
CA VAL A 66 -18.88 11.74 -0.07
C VAL A 66 -17.81 11.84 -1.15
N VAL A 67 -17.87 10.95 -2.14
CA VAL A 67 -16.93 10.87 -3.26
C VAL A 67 -17.76 10.90 -4.55
N GLY A 68 -17.73 12.02 -5.27
CA GLY A 68 -18.69 12.26 -6.33
C GLY A 68 -20.12 12.14 -5.82
N ASP A 69 -20.92 11.28 -6.43
CA ASP A 69 -22.32 11.01 -6.03
C ASP A 69 -22.47 9.87 -5.01
N LEU A 70 -21.36 9.27 -4.57
CA LEU A 70 -21.37 8.13 -3.68
C LEU A 70 -21.16 8.54 -2.22
N ASN A 71 -22.00 8.03 -1.34
CA ASN A 71 -21.77 8.04 0.09
C ASN A 71 -21.06 6.73 0.49
N LEU A 72 -19.77 6.81 0.78
CA LEU A 72 -18.97 5.67 1.20
C LEU A 72 -18.87 5.63 2.73
N GLU A 73 -18.92 4.43 3.30
CA GLU A 73 -18.67 4.22 4.73
C GLU A 73 -17.87 2.96 4.96
N ALA A 74 -16.79 3.07 5.73
CA ALA A 74 -16.00 1.97 6.23
C ALA A 74 -16.11 1.90 7.75
N GLN A 75 -16.52 0.77 8.28
CA GLN A 75 -16.67 0.51 9.71
C GLN A 75 -15.71 -0.58 10.15
N LEU A 76 -15.20 -0.44 11.36
CA LEU A 76 -14.45 -1.46 12.06
C LEU A 76 -15.11 -1.71 13.42
N ILE A 77 -15.42 -2.97 13.70
CA ILE A 77 -16.12 -3.40 14.91
C ILE A 77 -15.24 -4.41 15.64
N LYS A 78 -15.00 -4.17 16.91
CA LYS A 78 -14.26 -5.06 17.79
C LYS A 78 -15.16 -6.25 18.16
N ASN A 79 -14.73 -7.47 17.86
CA ASN A 79 -15.48 -8.64 18.28
C ASN A 79 -15.25 -8.90 19.77
N THR A 80 -16.33 -8.99 20.53
CA THR A 80 -16.30 -9.26 21.96
C THR A 80 -16.22 -10.75 22.30
N GLU A 81 -16.69 -11.61 21.38
CA GLU A 81 -16.81 -13.07 21.61
C GLU A 81 -15.81 -13.92 20.79
N GLY A 82 -14.90 -13.28 20.03
CA GLY A 82 -13.95 -13.97 19.16
C GLY A 82 -12.64 -13.23 18.99
N VAL A 83 -11.66 -13.94 18.45
CA VAL A 83 -10.37 -13.33 18.10
C VAL A 83 -10.53 -12.53 16.80
N GLY A 84 -10.36 -11.21 16.86
CA GLY A 84 -10.26 -10.35 15.68
C GLY A 84 -11.27 -9.20 15.66
N ASN A 85 -11.26 -8.51 14.52
CA ASN A 85 -12.13 -7.38 14.24
C ASN A 85 -12.91 -7.63 12.94
N SER A 86 -14.18 -7.23 12.88
CA SER A 86 -14.98 -7.29 11.66
C SER A 86 -14.98 -5.93 10.95
N ARG A 87 -14.92 -5.94 9.63
CA ARG A 87 -15.07 -4.75 8.79
C ARG A 87 -16.36 -4.79 8.02
N ARG A 88 -17.07 -3.66 7.99
CA ARG A 88 -18.29 -3.47 7.18
C ARG A 88 -18.07 -2.32 6.22
N PHE A 89 -18.57 -2.47 5.01
CA PHE A 89 -18.46 -1.48 3.94
C PHE A 89 -19.84 -1.16 3.41
N LEU A 90 -20.17 0.13 3.34
CA LEU A 90 -21.47 0.58 2.85
C LEU A 90 -21.27 1.56 1.69
N ILE A 91 -22.13 1.46 0.69
CA ILE A 91 -22.30 2.45 -0.39
C ILE A 91 -23.74 2.91 -0.36
N ASN A 92 -23.96 4.21 -0.23
CA ASN A 92 -25.27 4.82 -0.12
C ASN A 92 -26.11 4.16 0.98
N LYS A 93 -25.50 3.93 2.16
CA LYS A 93 -26.09 3.26 3.34
C LYS A 93 -26.43 1.78 3.16
N VAL A 94 -26.11 1.17 2.00
CA VAL A 94 -26.36 -0.25 1.73
C VAL A 94 -25.07 -1.04 1.94
N LEU A 95 -25.14 -2.09 2.78
CA LEU A 95 -24.01 -3.00 3.02
C LEU A 95 -23.56 -3.65 1.71
N LYS A 96 -22.28 -3.60 1.46
CA LYS A 96 -21.63 -4.19 0.27
C LYS A 96 -20.54 -5.17 0.68
N THR A 97 -20.29 -6.12 -0.19
CA THR A 97 -19.06 -6.93 -0.10
C THR A 97 -17.85 -6.05 -0.34
N ARG A 98 -16.70 -6.45 0.21
CA ARG A 98 -15.43 -5.74 -0.02
C ARG A 98 -15.13 -5.59 -1.52
N ALA A 99 -15.44 -6.62 -2.33
CA ALA A 99 -15.28 -6.60 -3.78
C ALA A 99 -16.01 -5.44 -4.48
N LYS A 100 -17.25 -5.17 -4.05
CA LYS A 100 -18.06 -4.08 -4.63
C LYS A 100 -17.72 -2.71 -4.07
N TYR A 101 -17.05 -2.65 -2.92
CA TYR A 101 -16.67 -1.42 -2.27
C TYR A 101 -15.32 -0.89 -2.77
N LEU A 102 -14.33 -1.77 -2.90
CA LEU A 102 -13.00 -1.37 -3.36
C LEU A 102 -13.07 -0.76 -4.77
N GLY A 103 -12.22 0.22 -5.01
CA GLY A 103 -12.13 0.92 -6.28
C GLY A 103 -13.14 2.06 -6.49
N ASN A 104 -14.11 2.28 -5.58
CA ASN A 104 -15.00 3.46 -5.67
C ASN A 104 -14.32 4.75 -5.17
N PHE A 105 -13.24 4.64 -4.46
CA PHE A 105 -12.40 5.74 -4.02
C PHE A 105 -10.93 5.29 -4.04
N ARG A 106 -10.10 5.96 -4.82
CA ARG A 106 -8.67 5.67 -4.93
C ARG A 106 -7.85 6.80 -4.38
N CYS A 107 -6.86 6.47 -3.55
CA CYS A 107 -5.88 7.43 -3.08
C CYS A 107 -4.46 6.88 -3.18
N VAL A 108 -3.50 7.77 -3.31
CA VAL A 108 -2.07 7.48 -3.22
C VAL A 108 -1.54 8.20 -1.99
N LEU A 109 -0.95 7.44 -1.09
CA LEU A 109 -0.35 7.96 0.13
C LEU A 109 1.14 8.20 -0.08
N PHE A 110 1.61 9.34 0.38
CA PHE A 110 3.02 9.68 0.57
C PHE A 110 3.27 9.78 2.08
N ASP A 111 4.14 8.94 2.59
CA ASP A 111 4.46 8.81 4.02
C ASP A 111 5.98 8.97 4.21
N PRO A 112 6.49 9.65 5.24
CA PRO A 112 7.92 9.75 5.53
C PRO A 112 8.64 8.40 5.61
N GLU A 113 7.95 7.36 6.09
CA GLU A 113 8.46 6.00 6.15
C GLU A 113 8.65 5.33 4.77
N ASP A 114 8.15 5.95 3.70
CA ASP A 114 8.28 5.42 2.34
C ASP A 114 9.74 5.30 1.87
N ILE A 115 10.68 6.01 2.47
CA ILE A 115 12.13 5.85 2.21
C ILE A 115 12.57 4.40 2.41
N ARG A 116 11.86 3.65 3.25
CA ARG A 116 12.10 2.23 3.49
C ARG A 116 11.66 1.32 2.32
N LEU A 117 11.02 1.85 1.28
CA LEU A 117 10.81 1.11 0.02
C LEU A 117 12.15 0.87 -0.68
N VAL A 118 13.07 1.82 -0.55
CA VAL A 118 14.43 1.71 -1.11
C VAL A 118 15.37 1.00 -0.13
N SER A 119 15.48 1.48 1.11
CA SER A 119 16.48 1.04 2.09
C SER A 119 16.01 -0.04 3.06
N GLY A 120 14.73 -0.38 3.06
CA GLY A 120 14.13 -1.31 4.03
C GLY A 120 14.10 -2.77 3.60
N SER A 121 13.31 -3.56 4.32
CA SER A 121 13.21 -5.00 4.12
C SER A 121 12.35 -5.38 2.90
N PRO A 122 12.56 -6.58 2.32
CA PRO A 122 11.70 -7.14 1.28
C PRO A 122 10.22 -7.19 1.66
N THR A 123 9.92 -7.39 2.94
CA THR A 123 8.52 -7.40 3.44
C THR A 123 7.84 -6.07 3.17
N ARG A 124 8.50 -4.94 3.45
CA ARG A 124 7.97 -3.60 3.20
C ARG A 124 7.65 -3.37 1.71
N ARG A 125 8.52 -3.83 0.83
CA ARG A 125 8.32 -3.72 -0.62
C ARG A 125 7.16 -4.60 -1.11
N ARG A 126 6.98 -5.79 -0.55
CA ARG A 126 5.80 -6.62 -0.83
C ARG A 126 4.52 -5.98 -0.31
N ASP A 127 4.54 -5.46 0.91
CA ASP A 127 3.38 -4.77 1.51
C ASP A 127 2.96 -3.56 0.66
N PHE A 128 3.93 -2.82 0.10
CA PHE A 128 3.66 -1.73 -0.83
C PHE A 128 2.93 -2.22 -2.10
N LEU A 129 3.46 -3.24 -2.79
CA LEU A 129 2.81 -3.82 -3.96
C LEU A 129 1.41 -4.35 -3.62
N ASP A 130 1.29 -5.06 -2.51
CA ASP A 130 0.02 -5.61 -2.04
C ASP A 130 -0.99 -4.51 -1.67
N ALA A 131 -0.53 -3.36 -1.17
CA ALA A 131 -1.39 -2.22 -0.86
C ALA A 131 -1.99 -1.60 -2.14
N ILE A 132 -1.18 -1.41 -3.19
CA ILE A 132 -1.66 -0.87 -4.48
C ILE A 132 -2.81 -1.71 -5.01
N PHE A 133 -2.62 -3.02 -5.11
CA PHE A 133 -3.59 -3.88 -5.77
C PHE A 133 -4.77 -4.27 -4.87
N THR A 134 -4.55 -4.49 -3.56
CA THR A 134 -5.65 -4.86 -2.66
C THR A 134 -6.64 -3.73 -2.40
N SER A 135 -6.29 -2.48 -2.67
CA SER A 135 -7.19 -1.33 -2.57
C SER A 135 -8.00 -1.08 -3.85
N SER A 136 -7.55 -1.60 -4.99
CA SER A 136 -8.13 -1.29 -6.30
C SER A 136 -8.59 -2.50 -7.10
N GLU A 137 -8.04 -3.70 -6.82
CA GLU A 137 -8.27 -4.92 -7.61
C GLU A 137 -8.79 -6.08 -6.76
N TRP A 138 -10.08 -6.39 -6.92
CA TRP A 138 -10.66 -7.53 -6.19
C TRP A 138 -10.00 -8.87 -6.55
N THR A 139 -9.68 -9.08 -7.83
CA THR A 139 -9.03 -10.31 -8.30
C THR A 139 -7.70 -10.54 -7.57
N TYR A 140 -6.90 -9.49 -7.44
CA TYR A 140 -5.65 -9.55 -6.68
C TYR A 140 -5.90 -9.77 -5.18
N ALA A 141 -6.81 -9.00 -4.60
CA ALA A 141 -7.13 -9.09 -3.17
C ALA A 141 -7.64 -10.48 -2.77
N SER A 142 -8.47 -11.08 -3.63
CA SER A 142 -8.96 -12.45 -3.46
C SER A 142 -7.84 -13.48 -3.60
N ALA A 143 -7.01 -13.36 -4.65
CA ALA A 143 -5.88 -14.25 -4.87
C ALA A 143 -4.88 -14.21 -3.71
N LEU A 144 -4.52 -13.01 -3.23
CA LEU A 144 -3.61 -12.85 -2.09
C LEU A 144 -4.18 -13.48 -0.81
N SER A 145 -5.48 -13.31 -0.56
CA SER A 145 -6.14 -13.91 0.60
C SER A 145 -6.14 -15.43 0.55
N GLN A 146 -6.48 -16.00 -0.63
CA GLN A 146 -6.46 -17.45 -0.84
C GLN A 146 -5.05 -18.02 -0.80
N TYR A 147 -4.08 -17.31 -1.38
CA TYR A 147 -2.67 -17.67 -1.33
C TYR A 147 -2.15 -17.75 0.11
N ASN A 148 -2.38 -16.71 0.91
CA ASN A 148 -1.94 -16.67 2.30
C ASN A 148 -2.61 -17.76 3.16
N ARG A 149 -3.89 -18.04 2.91
CA ARG A 149 -4.60 -19.15 3.56
C ARG A 149 -3.98 -20.50 3.18
N ALA A 150 -3.76 -20.72 1.88
CA ALA A 150 -3.17 -21.97 1.40
C ALA A 150 -1.74 -22.16 1.92
N LEU A 151 -0.95 -21.07 1.96
CA LEU A 151 0.41 -21.08 2.51
C LEU A 151 0.43 -21.50 3.98
N LYS A 152 -0.47 -20.92 4.78
CA LYS A 152 -0.58 -21.25 6.20
C LYS A 152 -0.93 -22.73 6.40
N HIS A 153 -1.99 -23.22 5.74
CA HIS A 153 -2.41 -24.62 5.88
C HIS A 153 -1.38 -25.60 5.33
N ARG A 154 -0.71 -25.25 4.20
CA ARG A 154 0.36 -26.09 3.68
C ARG A 154 1.50 -26.22 4.68
N ASN A 155 1.93 -25.11 5.31
CA ASN A 155 3.02 -25.14 6.27
C ASN A 155 2.63 -25.94 7.53
N GLU A 156 1.39 -25.77 8.05
CA GLU A 156 0.86 -26.58 9.15
C GLU A 156 0.87 -28.09 8.78
N LEU A 157 0.53 -28.42 7.53
CA LEU A 157 0.52 -29.78 7.05
C LEU A 157 1.94 -30.37 6.86
N LEU A 158 2.91 -29.55 6.42
CA LEU A 158 4.32 -29.98 6.34
C LEU A 158 4.86 -30.41 7.71
N ASP A 159 4.53 -29.68 8.77
CA ASP A 159 4.91 -30.05 10.15
C ASP A 159 4.27 -31.40 10.56
N LEU A 160 2.95 -31.56 10.29
CA LEU A 160 2.25 -32.82 10.60
C LEU A 160 2.79 -34.03 9.82
N ILE A 161 3.18 -33.85 8.55
CA ILE A 161 3.81 -34.89 7.74
C ILE A 161 5.17 -35.26 8.30
N PHE A 162 5.96 -34.25 8.70
CA PHE A 162 7.26 -34.49 9.33
C PHE A 162 7.15 -35.29 10.63
N GLU A 163 6.09 -35.04 11.40
CA GLU A 163 5.76 -35.78 12.64
C GLU A 163 5.12 -37.17 12.38
N GLY A 164 4.86 -37.53 11.13
CA GLY A 164 4.18 -38.79 10.77
C GLY A 164 2.68 -38.82 11.06
N LYS A 165 2.05 -37.64 11.28
CA LYS A 165 0.63 -37.50 11.63
C LYS A 165 -0.26 -37.22 10.41
N ALA A 166 0.30 -36.96 9.24
CA ALA A 166 -0.40 -36.73 7.97
C ALA A 166 0.37 -37.31 6.79
N GLN A 167 -0.25 -37.39 5.61
CA GLN A 167 0.36 -37.93 4.40
C GLN A 167 0.71 -36.82 3.40
N ALA A 168 1.80 -37.00 2.65
CA ALA A 168 2.24 -36.05 1.64
C ALA A 168 1.19 -35.83 0.51
N THR A 169 0.34 -36.82 0.24
CA THR A 169 -0.78 -36.68 -0.72
C THR A 169 -1.77 -35.59 -0.35
N GLU A 170 -1.89 -35.21 0.93
CA GLU A 170 -2.77 -34.15 1.40
C GLU A 170 -2.30 -32.75 0.99
N LEU A 171 -1.02 -32.61 0.59
CA LEU A 171 -0.48 -31.35 0.07
C LEU A 171 -1.07 -30.95 -1.29
N PHE A 172 -1.62 -31.91 -2.05
CA PHE A 172 -2.05 -31.69 -3.45
C PHE A 172 -3.02 -30.50 -3.60
N TYR A 173 -4.06 -30.43 -2.78
CA TYR A 173 -5.04 -29.35 -2.82
C TYR A 173 -4.41 -27.97 -2.55
N TRP A 174 -3.55 -27.90 -1.55
CA TRP A 174 -2.88 -26.65 -1.17
C TRP A 174 -1.85 -26.23 -2.19
N ASN A 175 -1.13 -27.18 -2.79
CA ASN A 175 -0.18 -26.95 -3.87
C ASN A 175 -0.88 -26.33 -5.10
N GLN A 176 -2.03 -26.89 -5.52
CA GLN A 176 -2.84 -26.33 -6.60
C GLN A 176 -3.32 -24.90 -6.27
N SER A 177 -3.83 -24.69 -5.07
CA SER A 177 -4.30 -23.37 -4.63
C SER A 177 -3.18 -22.34 -4.63
N LEU A 178 -2.00 -22.71 -4.14
CA LEU A 178 -0.82 -21.84 -4.13
C LEU A 178 -0.40 -21.45 -5.54
N THR A 179 -0.22 -22.41 -6.44
CA THR A 179 0.22 -22.15 -7.82
C THR A 179 -0.75 -21.23 -8.54
N LYS A 180 -2.05 -21.56 -8.53
CA LYS A 180 -3.08 -20.75 -9.18
C LYS A 180 -3.11 -19.30 -8.72
N ASN A 181 -3.03 -19.08 -7.40
CA ASN A 181 -3.11 -17.74 -6.86
C ASN A 181 -1.77 -16.97 -7.00
N ALA A 182 -0.64 -17.68 -6.97
CA ALA A 182 0.68 -17.10 -7.24
C ALA A 182 0.78 -16.52 -8.65
N ASP A 183 0.24 -17.20 -9.66
CA ASP A 183 0.24 -16.72 -11.04
C ASP A 183 -0.49 -15.37 -11.18
N ILE A 184 -1.65 -15.24 -10.50
CA ILE A 184 -2.40 -13.98 -10.49
C ILE A 184 -1.58 -12.86 -9.82
N ILE A 185 -1.01 -13.13 -8.65
CA ILE A 185 -0.20 -12.15 -7.90
C ILE A 185 1.00 -11.71 -8.73
N ASN A 186 1.74 -12.66 -9.30
CA ASN A 186 2.95 -12.38 -10.09
C ASN A 186 2.64 -11.57 -11.34
N LYS A 187 1.51 -11.83 -12.01
CA LYS A 187 1.08 -11.07 -13.19
C LYS A 187 0.92 -9.59 -12.86
N PHE A 188 0.18 -9.25 -11.81
CA PHE A 188 -0.04 -7.86 -11.40
C PHE A 188 1.26 -7.16 -10.99
N ARG A 189 2.11 -7.85 -10.23
CA ARG A 189 3.38 -7.28 -9.77
C ARG A 189 4.32 -6.99 -10.94
N ARG A 190 4.45 -7.91 -11.92
CA ARG A 190 5.25 -7.70 -13.13
C ARG A 190 4.72 -6.54 -13.95
N GLU A 191 3.43 -6.52 -14.24
CA GLU A 191 2.78 -5.45 -14.99
C GLU A 191 3.06 -4.07 -14.39
N PHE A 192 2.99 -3.93 -13.06
CA PHE A 192 3.32 -2.69 -12.38
C PHE A 192 4.81 -2.33 -12.49
N ILE A 193 5.70 -3.29 -12.29
CA ILE A 193 7.16 -3.05 -12.38
C ILE A 193 7.57 -2.65 -13.80
N ASP A 194 7.04 -3.34 -14.81
CA ASP A 194 7.32 -3.04 -16.21
C ASP A 194 6.84 -1.63 -16.56
N LEU A 195 5.60 -1.27 -16.18
CA LEU A 195 5.07 0.07 -16.36
C LEU A 195 5.87 1.13 -15.60
N THR A 196 6.35 0.81 -14.39
CA THR A 196 7.19 1.73 -13.61
C THR A 196 8.51 2.00 -14.31
N ASN A 197 9.16 0.99 -14.86
CA ASN A 197 10.40 1.17 -15.63
C ASN A 197 10.17 1.96 -16.90
N ASP A 198 9.07 1.71 -17.63
CA ASP A 198 8.68 2.49 -18.79
C ASP A 198 8.39 3.96 -18.44
N PHE A 199 7.74 4.21 -17.31
CA PHE A 199 7.48 5.55 -16.78
C PHE A 199 8.78 6.29 -16.48
N PHE A 200 9.74 5.64 -15.81
CA PHE A 200 11.04 6.24 -15.52
C PHE A 200 11.79 6.60 -16.79
N ALA A 201 11.86 5.68 -17.75
CA ALA A 201 12.59 5.89 -19.01
C ALA A 201 12.03 7.05 -19.85
N ARG A 202 10.75 7.41 -19.70
CA ARG A 202 10.07 8.47 -20.46
C ARG A 202 9.81 9.73 -19.65
N HIS A 203 10.26 9.79 -18.39
CA HIS A 203 10.04 10.96 -17.54
C HIS A 203 10.89 12.15 -17.98
N ASP A 204 10.40 13.38 -17.82
CA ASP A 204 11.13 14.59 -18.22
C ASP A 204 12.34 14.90 -17.33
N ASP A 205 12.33 14.45 -16.06
CA ASP A 205 13.43 14.64 -15.13
C ASP A 205 14.57 13.61 -15.41
N PRO A 206 15.80 14.10 -15.76
CA PRO A 206 16.93 13.22 -16.06
C PRO A 206 17.38 12.33 -14.90
N GLU A 207 17.15 12.73 -13.66
CA GLU A 207 17.51 11.90 -12.51
C GLU A 207 16.53 10.74 -12.32
N ILE A 208 15.24 10.95 -12.65
CA ILE A 208 14.24 9.87 -12.67
C ILE A 208 14.50 8.91 -13.84
N GLN A 209 14.93 9.41 -15.02
CA GLN A 209 15.27 8.57 -16.17
C GLN A 209 16.39 7.56 -15.86
N LYS A 210 17.30 7.88 -14.95
CA LYS A 210 18.39 6.99 -14.53
C LYS A 210 17.93 5.85 -13.65
N LEU A 211 16.71 5.93 -13.08
CA LEU A 211 16.19 4.92 -12.16
C LEU A 211 15.70 3.69 -12.91
N SER A 212 15.80 2.56 -12.25
CA SER A 212 15.18 1.31 -12.70
C SER A 212 14.80 0.45 -11.50
N ILE A 213 13.78 -0.39 -11.66
CA ILE A 213 13.40 -1.40 -10.68
C ILE A 213 13.77 -2.78 -11.22
N LYS A 214 14.59 -3.51 -10.47
CA LYS A 214 14.91 -4.91 -10.75
C LYS A 214 14.01 -5.80 -9.89
N TYR A 215 13.10 -6.52 -10.52
CA TYR A 215 12.18 -7.42 -9.84
C TYR A 215 12.73 -8.83 -9.77
N SER A 216 12.76 -9.41 -8.59
CA SER A 216 13.24 -10.77 -8.30
C SER A 216 12.04 -11.63 -7.84
N PRO A 217 11.24 -12.17 -8.79
CA PRO A 217 10.11 -13.03 -8.45
C PRO A 217 10.60 -14.37 -7.92
N SER A 218 10.04 -14.82 -6.84
CA SER A 218 10.22 -16.19 -6.35
C SER A 218 9.15 -17.11 -6.96
N VAL A 219 9.46 -17.67 -8.13
CA VAL A 219 8.49 -18.43 -8.92
C VAL A 219 8.11 -19.74 -8.23
N ILE A 220 6.82 -20.04 -8.20
CA ILE A 220 6.23 -21.30 -7.73
C ILE A 220 5.59 -22.03 -8.94
N THR A 221 5.96 -23.28 -9.15
CA THR A 221 5.37 -24.16 -10.17
C THR A 221 5.05 -25.51 -9.55
N ALA A 222 4.14 -26.27 -10.16
CA ALA A 222 3.82 -27.63 -9.70
C ALA A 222 5.07 -28.52 -9.68
N GLU A 223 5.91 -28.43 -10.72
CA GLU A 223 7.16 -29.18 -10.83
C GLU A 223 8.13 -28.81 -9.70
N LYS A 224 8.34 -27.50 -9.43
CA LYS A 224 9.19 -27.04 -8.34
C LYS A 224 8.68 -27.52 -6.99
N MET A 225 7.36 -27.48 -6.76
CA MET A 225 6.77 -27.97 -5.53
C MET A 225 6.99 -29.45 -5.31
N GLN A 226 6.92 -30.24 -6.38
CA GLN A 226 7.17 -31.67 -6.33
C GLN A 226 8.66 -31.97 -6.05
N ASN A 227 9.57 -31.29 -6.73
CA ASN A 227 11.01 -31.49 -6.58
C ASN A 227 11.52 -31.09 -5.19
N GLU A 228 10.92 -30.04 -4.60
CA GLU A 228 11.33 -29.47 -3.33
C GLU A 228 10.55 -30.03 -2.12
N GLU A 229 9.56 -30.90 -2.34
CA GLU A 229 8.62 -31.40 -1.31
C GLU A 229 9.32 -31.99 -0.10
N LYS A 230 10.31 -32.87 -0.33
CA LYS A 230 11.06 -33.51 0.76
C LYS A 230 11.80 -32.50 1.63
N ILE A 231 12.31 -31.43 1.02
CA ILE A 231 13.02 -30.37 1.74
C ILE A 231 12.04 -29.50 2.50
N ASP A 232 10.91 -29.15 1.88
CA ASP A 232 9.83 -28.38 2.54
C ASP A 232 9.29 -29.13 3.76
N ILE A 233 9.05 -30.45 3.66
CA ILE A 233 8.63 -31.29 4.79
C ILE A 233 9.65 -31.23 5.92
N ARG A 234 10.96 -31.35 5.60
CA ARG A 234 12.02 -31.33 6.61
C ARG A 234 12.21 -29.96 7.26
N THR A 235 11.91 -28.86 6.55
CA THR A 235 12.05 -27.48 7.04
C THR A 235 10.77 -26.90 7.67
N GLY A 236 9.62 -27.55 7.46
CA GLY A 236 8.33 -27.12 7.99
C GLY A 236 7.71 -25.92 7.28
N TYR A 237 8.29 -25.42 6.18
CA TYR A 237 7.75 -24.25 5.49
C TYR A 237 8.04 -24.24 3.99
N THR A 238 7.17 -23.52 3.25
CA THR A 238 7.29 -23.26 1.82
C THR A 238 8.37 -22.20 1.57
N ARG A 239 9.42 -22.53 0.82
CA ARG A 239 10.61 -21.69 0.64
C ARG A 239 10.56 -20.77 -0.58
N TYR A 240 9.54 -20.83 -1.41
CA TYR A 240 9.39 -20.11 -2.69
C TYR A 240 7.93 -19.68 -2.88
N GLY A 241 7.72 -18.70 -3.75
CA GLY A 241 6.43 -18.11 -4.05
C GLY A 241 6.35 -16.62 -3.74
N PRO A 242 5.25 -15.94 -4.09
CA PRO A 242 5.10 -14.47 -3.96
C PRO A 242 5.41 -13.88 -2.59
N HIS A 243 5.30 -14.64 -1.52
CA HIS A 243 5.69 -14.22 -0.16
C HIS A 243 7.22 -14.10 0.04
N ARG A 244 8.01 -14.48 -0.98
CA ARG A 244 9.47 -14.36 -1.04
C ARG A 244 9.96 -13.42 -2.14
N ASP A 245 9.05 -12.86 -2.93
CA ASP A 245 9.41 -11.88 -3.94
C ASP A 245 10.11 -10.66 -3.34
N ASP A 246 10.93 -10.06 -4.16
CA ASP A 246 11.55 -8.78 -3.84
C ASP A 246 11.70 -7.91 -5.09
N PHE A 247 11.89 -6.62 -4.87
CA PHE A 247 12.39 -5.72 -5.88
C PHE A 247 13.43 -4.77 -5.29
N GLU A 248 14.34 -4.32 -6.13
CA GLU A 248 15.37 -3.37 -5.76
C GLU A 248 15.34 -2.17 -6.69
N VAL A 249 15.65 -0.99 -6.15
CA VAL A 249 15.77 0.23 -6.94
C VAL A 249 17.22 0.46 -7.27
N TRP A 250 17.48 0.69 -8.55
CA TRP A 250 18.81 0.89 -9.11
C TRP A 250 18.88 2.23 -9.83
N SER A 251 20.05 2.83 -9.90
CA SER A 251 20.30 4.04 -10.68
C SER A 251 21.61 3.91 -11.45
N GLN A 252 21.64 4.44 -12.66
CA GLN A 252 22.85 4.58 -13.43
C GLN A 252 23.69 5.74 -12.89
N ASN A 253 24.98 5.49 -12.65
CA ASN A 253 25.94 6.54 -12.28
C ASN A 253 26.59 7.19 -13.50
N PHE A 254 27.43 8.21 -13.26
CA PHE A 254 28.18 8.92 -14.32
C PHE A 254 29.09 8.01 -15.18
N LYS A 255 29.38 6.78 -14.75
CA LYS A 255 30.17 5.80 -15.48
C LYS A 255 29.30 4.76 -16.20
N ASN A 256 27.98 5.02 -16.33
CA ASN A 256 26.98 4.09 -16.88
C ASN A 256 26.98 2.70 -16.18
N SER A 257 27.38 2.65 -14.92
CA SER A 257 27.26 1.44 -14.11
C SER A 257 26.06 1.53 -13.18
N ASP A 258 25.26 0.45 -13.15
CA ASP A 258 24.14 0.33 -12.25
C ASP A 258 24.57 0.27 -10.79
N GLN A 259 23.97 1.06 -9.93
CA GLN A 259 24.19 1.05 -8.49
C GLN A 259 22.86 0.83 -7.75
N ASN A 260 22.86 -0.11 -6.81
CA ASN A 260 21.73 -0.34 -5.92
C ASN A 260 21.56 0.86 -4.98
N MET A 261 20.39 1.49 -5.04
CA MET A 261 20.08 2.72 -4.31
C MET A 261 20.03 2.52 -2.79
N ALA A 262 19.74 1.31 -2.31
CA ALA A 262 19.75 1.01 -0.87
C ALA A 262 21.17 1.12 -0.28
N ASN A 263 22.19 0.74 -1.05
CA ASN A 263 23.58 0.66 -0.59
C ASN A 263 24.40 1.91 -0.93
N TRP A 264 24.12 2.54 -2.07
CA TRP A 264 24.97 3.58 -2.66
C TRP A 264 24.28 4.92 -2.83
N GLY A 265 22.93 4.98 -2.78
CA GLY A 265 22.18 6.21 -2.92
C GLY A 265 22.30 7.09 -1.68
N SER A 266 22.56 8.40 -1.88
CA SER A 266 22.39 9.37 -0.82
C SER A 266 20.92 9.42 -0.36
N ARG A 267 20.66 9.97 0.83
CA ARG A 267 19.28 10.11 1.33
C ARG A 267 18.38 10.91 0.39
N GLY A 268 18.91 11.98 -0.23
CA GLY A 268 18.18 12.76 -1.22
C GLY A 268 17.82 11.94 -2.46
N GLN A 269 18.77 11.16 -2.97
CA GLN A 269 18.53 10.26 -4.11
C GLN A 269 17.52 9.14 -3.77
N GLN A 270 17.60 8.58 -2.56
CA GLN A 270 16.63 7.58 -2.10
C GLN A 270 15.21 8.19 -2.01
N ARG A 271 15.07 9.44 -1.54
CA ARG A 271 13.81 10.17 -1.49
C ARG A 271 13.25 10.44 -2.90
N LEU A 272 14.11 10.85 -3.83
CA LEU A 272 13.72 11.00 -5.24
C LEU A 272 13.21 9.67 -5.82
N ALA A 273 13.92 8.58 -5.57
CA ALA A 273 13.53 7.26 -6.03
C ALA A 273 12.15 6.85 -5.48
N VAL A 274 11.88 7.09 -4.20
CA VAL A 274 10.57 6.87 -3.59
C VAL A 274 9.49 7.74 -4.24
N LEU A 275 9.77 9.02 -4.44
CA LEU A 275 8.86 9.94 -5.11
C LEU A 275 8.54 9.45 -6.51
N ALA A 276 9.55 9.06 -7.29
CA ALA A 276 9.38 8.51 -8.63
C ALA A 276 8.51 7.23 -8.65
N ILE A 277 8.68 6.33 -7.67
CA ILE A 277 7.83 5.13 -7.53
C ILE A 277 6.37 5.53 -7.24
N ARG A 278 6.14 6.54 -6.41
CA ARG A 278 4.78 7.03 -6.12
C ARG A 278 4.15 7.71 -7.34
N LEU A 279 4.95 8.43 -8.15
CA LEU A 279 4.49 8.97 -9.43
C LEU A 279 4.11 7.88 -10.42
N ALA A 280 4.93 6.84 -10.52
CA ALA A 280 4.61 5.68 -11.33
C ALA A 280 3.33 4.97 -10.83
N GLN A 281 3.10 4.92 -9.51
CA GLN A 281 1.84 4.42 -8.95
C GLN A 281 0.63 5.25 -9.38
N ILE A 282 0.73 6.59 -9.35
CA ILE A 282 -0.31 7.49 -9.84
C ILE A 282 -0.57 7.22 -11.32
N HIS A 283 0.49 7.19 -12.13
CA HIS A 283 0.40 6.91 -13.55
C HIS A 283 -0.27 5.55 -13.83
N TYR A 284 0.13 4.49 -13.13
CA TYR A 284 -0.48 3.17 -13.22
C TYR A 284 -2.00 3.21 -12.94
N LEU A 285 -2.42 3.88 -11.87
CA LEU A 285 -3.82 3.98 -11.51
C LEU A 285 -4.62 4.76 -12.57
N MET A 286 -4.07 5.86 -13.08
CA MET A 286 -4.71 6.66 -14.13
C MET A 286 -4.83 5.89 -15.45
N GLU A 287 -3.77 5.20 -15.88
CA GLU A 287 -3.79 4.40 -17.10
C GLU A 287 -4.80 3.26 -17.01
N ARG A 288 -4.85 2.58 -15.87
CA ARG A 288 -5.68 1.39 -15.70
C ARG A 288 -7.16 1.70 -15.48
N TYR A 289 -7.47 2.74 -14.70
CA TYR A 289 -8.86 3.04 -14.30
C TYR A 289 -9.44 4.28 -14.96
N LYS A 290 -8.62 5.05 -15.67
CA LYS A 290 -9.00 6.34 -16.30
C LYS A 290 -9.61 7.33 -15.29
N GLU A 291 -9.18 7.25 -14.05
CA GLU A 291 -9.60 8.11 -12.94
C GLU A 291 -8.38 8.68 -12.24
N THR A 292 -8.51 9.92 -11.78
CA THR A 292 -7.47 10.62 -11.05
C THR A 292 -7.54 10.28 -9.56
N PRO A 293 -6.51 9.65 -8.96
CA PRO A 293 -6.53 9.34 -7.53
C PRO A 293 -6.37 10.61 -6.68
N VAL A 294 -6.92 10.60 -5.48
CA VAL A 294 -6.67 11.62 -4.46
C VAL A 294 -5.30 11.39 -3.85
N LEU A 295 -4.51 12.47 -3.70
CA LEU A 295 -3.20 12.39 -3.08
C LEU A 295 -3.31 12.69 -1.59
N LEU A 296 -2.70 11.85 -0.77
CA LEU A 296 -2.60 12.00 0.67
C LEU A 296 -1.11 12.17 1.02
N LEU A 297 -0.74 13.34 1.52
CA LEU A 297 0.64 13.66 1.83
C LEU A 297 0.78 13.94 3.34
N ASP A 298 1.36 12.98 4.07
CA ASP A 298 1.53 13.09 5.52
C ASP A 298 2.92 13.64 5.85
N ASP A 299 3.00 14.95 6.13
CA ASP A 299 4.19 15.70 6.58
C ASP A 299 5.47 15.49 5.74
N ILE A 300 5.33 15.31 4.42
CA ILE A 300 6.48 14.97 3.56
C ILE A 300 7.38 16.16 3.22
N PHE A 301 6.89 17.43 3.34
CA PHE A 301 7.72 18.61 3.00
C PHE A 301 8.92 18.80 3.92
N SER A 302 8.81 18.41 5.18
CA SER A 302 9.92 18.41 6.13
C SER A 302 11.08 17.51 5.69
N GLU A 303 10.79 16.52 4.86
CA GLU A 303 11.73 15.50 4.39
C GLU A 303 12.35 15.83 3.01
N LEU A 304 11.82 16.82 2.27
CA LEU A 304 12.21 17.12 0.90
C LEU A 304 13.05 18.39 0.80
N ASP A 305 14.05 18.36 -0.08
CA ASP A 305 14.75 19.58 -0.51
C ASP A 305 13.89 20.44 -1.44
N GLU A 306 14.37 21.62 -1.77
CA GLU A 306 13.60 22.61 -2.56
C GLU A 306 13.19 22.10 -3.94
N ASN A 307 14.04 21.34 -4.63
CA ASN A 307 13.74 20.82 -5.97
C ASN A 307 12.65 19.77 -5.92
N HIS A 308 12.74 18.84 -4.98
CA HIS A 308 11.73 17.81 -4.79
C HIS A 308 10.39 18.37 -4.28
N ARG A 309 10.42 19.45 -3.46
CA ARG A 309 9.19 20.18 -3.07
C ARG A 309 8.48 20.77 -4.30
N LYS A 310 9.21 21.40 -5.23
CA LYS A 310 8.62 21.94 -6.47
C LYS A 310 7.97 20.85 -7.31
N LEU A 311 8.64 19.70 -7.48
CA LEU A 311 8.08 18.56 -8.20
C LEU A 311 6.77 18.05 -7.54
N VAL A 312 6.73 17.93 -6.22
CA VAL A 312 5.51 17.55 -5.49
C VAL A 312 4.40 18.57 -5.69
N VAL A 313 4.71 19.86 -5.65
CA VAL A 313 3.71 20.94 -5.87
C VAL A 313 3.09 20.84 -7.27
N GLU A 314 3.89 20.62 -8.31
CA GLU A 314 3.41 20.46 -9.69
C GLU A 314 2.43 19.28 -9.81
N ILE A 315 2.69 18.20 -9.08
CA ILE A 315 1.80 17.05 -9.06
C ILE A 315 0.51 17.38 -8.29
N CYS A 316 0.63 18.01 -7.14
CA CYS A 316 -0.52 18.42 -6.33
C CYS A 316 -1.51 19.31 -7.11
N GLN A 317 -1.02 20.17 -8.01
CA GLN A 317 -1.86 21.03 -8.85
C GLN A 317 -2.73 20.27 -9.86
N LYS A 318 -2.39 19.04 -10.17
CA LYS A 318 -3.11 18.18 -11.12
C LYS A 318 -4.09 17.22 -10.47
N HIS A 319 -4.11 17.18 -9.13
CA HIS A 319 -4.86 16.21 -8.34
C HIS A 319 -5.56 16.87 -7.14
N GLN A 320 -6.72 16.36 -6.77
CA GLN A 320 -7.20 16.65 -5.42
C GLN A 320 -6.19 16.14 -4.41
N THR A 321 -5.67 17.04 -3.60
CA THR A 321 -4.60 16.73 -2.65
C THR A 321 -4.99 17.11 -1.23
N ILE A 322 -4.71 16.23 -0.29
CA ILE A 322 -4.88 16.47 1.14
C ILE A 322 -3.50 16.34 1.79
N PHE A 323 -3.02 17.46 2.28
CA PHE A 323 -1.66 17.63 2.76
C PHE A 323 -1.67 17.95 4.26
N THR A 324 -0.77 17.38 5.04
CA THR A 324 -0.58 17.75 6.45
C THR A 324 0.75 18.45 6.63
N SER A 325 0.76 19.49 7.46
CA SER A 325 1.99 20.15 7.90
C SER A 325 1.87 20.62 9.35
N ALA A 326 2.97 20.60 10.08
CA ALA A 326 3.08 21.24 11.39
C ALA A 326 3.34 22.74 11.27
N GLU A 327 3.90 23.20 10.15
CA GLU A 327 4.40 24.54 9.94
C GLU A 327 3.68 25.26 8.80
N ASN A 328 3.65 26.58 8.89
CA ASN A 328 3.08 27.44 7.84
C ASN A 328 3.96 27.51 6.57
N GLU A 329 5.17 26.95 6.59
CA GLU A 329 6.07 26.96 5.41
C GLU A 329 5.44 26.31 4.17
N ALA A 330 4.56 25.31 4.35
CA ALA A 330 3.84 24.70 3.25
C ALA A 330 3.00 25.73 2.45
N LEU A 331 2.53 26.81 3.09
CA LEU A 331 1.77 27.88 2.44
C LEU A 331 2.60 28.69 1.45
N ILE A 332 3.92 28.74 1.62
CA ILE A 332 4.83 29.42 0.67
C ILE A 332 4.74 28.72 -0.70
N TYR A 333 4.64 27.41 -0.69
CA TYR A 333 4.58 26.58 -1.89
C TYR A 333 3.14 26.36 -2.39
N LEU A 334 2.15 26.45 -1.50
CA LEU A 334 0.74 26.15 -1.76
C LEU A 334 -0.18 27.32 -1.35
N PRO A 335 -0.02 28.54 -1.93
CA PRO A 335 -0.71 29.74 -1.48
C PRO A 335 -2.25 29.68 -1.64
N ASN A 336 -2.74 28.87 -2.56
CA ASN A 336 -4.15 28.71 -2.87
C ASN A 336 -4.81 27.50 -2.18
N ALA A 337 -4.10 26.84 -1.24
CA ALA A 337 -4.66 25.68 -0.55
C ALA A 337 -5.80 26.09 0.39
N GLN A 338 -6.86 25.29 0.42
CA GLN A 338 -7.89 25.41 1.47
C GLN A 338 -7.28 25.00 2.80
N ILE A 339 -7.30 25.88 3.79
CA ILE A 339 -6.76 25.59 5.12
C ILE A 339 -7.82 24.91 5.98
N VAL A 340 -7.47 23.75 6.51
CA VAL A 340 -8.23 22.98 7.50
C VAL A 340 -7.46 23.01 8.82
N LYS A 341 -7.97 23.71 9.82
CA LYS A 341 -7.36 23.76 11.18
C LYS A 341 -7.92 22.63 12.05
N ILE A 342 -7.02 21.94 12.76
CA ILE A 342 -7.36 20.87 13.70
C ILE A 342 -6.66 21.07 15.04
#